data_8393cf072248ba9f5b4c2ecc87d00b82
#
_entry.id   8393cf072248ba9f5b4c2ecc87d00b82
#
_cell.length_a   1.000
_cell.length_b   1.000
_cell.length_c   1.000
_cell.angle_alpha   90.00
_cell.angle_beta   90.00
_cell.angle_gamma   90.00
#
_symmetry.space_group_name_H-M   'P 1'
#
loop_
_entity.id
_entity.type
_entity.pdbx_description
1 polymer ?
#
loop_
_entity_poly.entity_id
_entity_poly.type
_entity_poly.pdbx_seq_one_letter_code
_entity_poly.pdbx_strand_id
1 'polypeptide(L)'
;MNDQELPSLSGMTEWAWKAMEEKSWSEAAKRWRLIRGVYPGCESAWVQGGIAEKNLNNFDHAQQLLEVACDRFPKNSTAWIVLADIQLELKGLSSCEPILFEIQERFPDIPYPFLKRAQYFLSNNKFIDAEKENAVARKEYPDLVNPFIQYAELAEKQSEWKEALKRWGQLRKRFPDHPAGYKRAAIIAETLGDVELARKLKLSENLGIADLDNIILDEESAEVLKPIKQRSWIHLLELIWTKSRLNLKSEASQNYLRYVWWVLDPLLYMVVFYVVFGLLLQRGGEGYLAFLLTGLVPFQWFAKTTQLASGSILGGRGLMSQVKIPPIFFPLVMVTQTAGKQMMIFGMLIVFLLFYGIEPSLSWLGLIPVLLVQLILVITTACFVAMIIPFVRDLSNLVPTGIQFLMFASGIFYSVESLSEDWKSYFYLNPVATLINEYRTILLDGDWPSWSSLGWVFSFSMLGLLLAVFFYSKLAPLYPRVVIE
;
A
#
# COMPACT_ATOMS: atom_id res chain seq x y z
N MET A 1 47.16 -20.04 5.83
CA MET A 1 45.81 -20.59 5.79
C MET A 1 44.96 -19.58 6.49
N ASN A 2 44.19 -18.82 5.74
CA ASN A 2 43.29 -17.77 6.28
C ASN A 2 42.15 -18.46 7.04
N ASP A 3 41.98 -18.14 8.32
CA ASP A 3 40.78 -18.42 9.11
C ASP A 3 39.63 -17.63 8.48
N GLN A 4 38.96 -18.25 7.50
CA GLN A 4 37.65 -17.76 7.07
C GLN A 4 36.68 -18.10 8.19
N GLU A 5 36.27 -17.10 8.96
CA GLU A 5 35.17 -17.23 9.91
C GLU A 5 33.97 -17.87 9.20
N LEU A 6 33.52 -19.01 9.71
CA LEU A 6 32.31 -19.67 9.21
C LEU A 6 31.15 -18.68 9.32
N PRO A 7 30.32 -18.54 8.26
CA PRO A 7 29.17 -17.64 8.30
C PRO A 7 28.29 -17.96 9.50
N SER A 8 27.79 -16.93 10.19
CA SER A 8 26.94 -17.15 11.37
C SER A 8 25.73 -18.02 11.05
N LEU A 9 25.33 -18.89 11.99
CA LEU A 9 24.15 -19.75 11.81
C LEU A 9 22.90 -18.96 11.41
N SER A 10 22.70 -17.77 11.99
CA SER A 10 21.59 -16.86 11.66
C SER A 10 21.61 -16.44 10.19
N GLY A 11 22.76 -16.02 9.66
CA GLY A 11 22.88 -15.60 8.27
C GLY A 11 22.67 -16.78 7.29
N MET A 12 23.16 -17.97 7.63
CA MET A 12 22.95 -19.16 6.79
C MET A 12 21.49 -19.62 6.79
N THR A 13 20.82 -19.57 7.93
CA THR A 13 19.39 -19.92 7.99
C THR A 13 18.52 -18.93 7.25
N GLU A 14 18.78 -17.64 7.36
CA GLU A 14 18.08 -16.61 6.57
C GLU A 14 18.25 -16.80 5.06
N TRP A 15 19.49 -17.10 4.64
CA TRP A 15 19.79 -17.42 3.23
C TRP A 15 19.03 -18.65 2.73
N ALA A 16 18.85 -19.69 3.58
CA ALA A 16 18.09 -20.88 3.21
C ALA A 16 16.57 -20.62 3.21
N TRP A 17 16.07 -19.84 4.17
CA TRP A 17 14.66 -19.43 4.20
C TRP A 17 14.24 -18.64 2.97
N LYS A 18 15.08 -17.78 2.46
CA LYS A 18 14.81 -17.03 1.22
C LYS A 18 14.49 -17.97 0.05
N ALA A 19 15.20 -19.08 -0.10
CA ALA A 19 14.92 -20.06 -1.14
C ALA A 19 13.59 -20.79 -0.92
N MET A 20 13.16 -20.98 0.33
CA MET A 20 11.85 -21.55 0.68
C MET A 20 10.72 -20.59 0.33
N GLU A 21 10.85 -19.31 0.62
CA GLU A 21 9.89 -18.26 0.29
C GLU A 21 9.71 -18.10 -1.24
N GLU A 22 10.82 -18.15 -1.98
CA GLU A 22 10.85 -18.13 -3.44
C GLU A 22 10.33 -19.43 -4.07
N LYS A 23 10.00 -20.45 -3.27
CA LYS A 23 9.60 -21.80 -3.69
C LYS A 23 10.64 -22.49 -4.60
N SER A 24 11.88 -22.08 -4.50
CA SER A 24 13.02 -22.69 -5.20
C SER A 24 13.49 -23.96 -4.48
N TRP A 25 12.65 -25.00 -4.50
CA TRP A 25 12.80 -26.20 -3.64
C TRP A 25 14.14 -26.90 -3.81
N SER A 26 14.67 -26.99 -5.04
CA SER A 26 15.98 -27.59 -5.33
C SER A 26 17.12 -26.81 -4.65
N GLU A 27 17.05 -25.48 -4.73
CA GLU A 27 18.03 -24.61 -4.11
C GLU A 27 17.89 -24.64 -2.57
N ALA A 28 16.67 -24.63 -2.06
CA ALA A 28 16.39 -24.75 -0.63
C ALA A 28 16.95 -26.05 -0.07
N ALA A 29 16.73 -27.20 -0.72
CA ALA A 29 17.27 -28.49 -0.28
C ALA A 29 18.81 -28.49 -0.21
N LYS A 30 19.49 -27.89 -1.19
CA LYS A 30 20.96 -27.73 -1.20
C LYS A 30 21.43 -26.87 -0.03
N ARG A 31 20.79 -25.72 0.19
CA ARG A 31 21.17 -24.79 1.25
C ARG A 31 20.98 -25.42 2.63
N TRP A 32 19.86 -26.07 2.88
CA TRP A 32 19.62 -26.78 4.12
C TRP A 32 20.58 -27.97 4.34
N ARG A 33 21.00 -28.65 3.26
CA ARG A 33 22.03 -29.70 3.33
C ARG A 33 23.37 -29.15 3.78
N LEU A 34 23.79 -28.00 3.26
CA LEU A 34 25.02 -27.33 3.68
C LEU A 34 24.97 -26.94 5.16
N ILE A 35 23.83 -26.39 5.63
CA ILE A 35 23.66 -26.01 7.03
C ILE A 35 23.74 -27.26 7.93
N ARG A 36 23.12 -28.38 7.57
CA ARG A 36 23.24 -29.63 8.31
C ARG A 36 24.69 -30.14 8.42
N GLY A 37 25.47 -29.93 7.36
CA GLY A 37 26.90 -30.34 7.37
C GLY A 37 27.75 -29.49 8.32
N VAL A 38 27.48 -28.18 8.38
CA VAL A 38 28.22 -27.23 9.23
C VAL A 38 27.68 -27.18 10.66
N TYR A 39 26.37 -27.22 10.81
CA TYR A 39 25.64 -27.12 12.08
C TYR A 39 24.66 -28.29 12.26
N PRO A 40 25.13 -29.48 12.60
CA PRO A 40 24.30 -30.70 12.76
C PRO A 40 23.21 -30.57 13.82
N GLY A 41 23.39 -29.67 14.80
CA GLY A 41 22.42 -29.37 15.86
C GLY A 41 21.32 -28.37 15.44
N CYS A 42 21.35 -27.85 14.23
CA CYS A 42 20.31 -26.91 13.72
C CYS A 42 19.03 -27.67 13.38
N GLU A 43 18.02 -27.58 14.24
CA GLU A 43 16.73 -28.23 14.09
C GLU A 43 16.05 -27.86 12.76
N SER A 44 16.00 -26.56 12.42
CA SER A 44 15.40 -26.08 11.18
C SER A 44 16.04 -26.70 9.95
N ALA A 45 17.35 -27.01 9.98
CA ALA A 45 18.03 -27.56 8.81
C ALA A 45 17.59 -28.99 8.48
N TRP A 46 17.17 -29.76 9.47
CA TRP A 46 16.61 -31.10 9.26
C TRP A 46 15.17 -31.05 8.81
N VAL A 47 14.33 -30.26 9.51
CA VAL A 47 12.90 -30.16 9.24
C VAL A 47 12.62 -29.50 7.90
N GLN A 48 13.20 -28.32 7.66
CA GLN A 48 12.99 -27.59 6.41
C GLN A 48 13.64 -28.26 5.21
N GLY A 49 14.78 -28.95 5.45
CA GLY A 49 15.38 -29.82 4.43
C GLY A 49 14.47 -30.96 4.02
N GLY A 50 13.79 -31.61 4.97
CA GLY A 50 12.78 -32.63 4.70
C GLY A 50 11.55 -32.07 3.94
N ILE A 51 11.10 -30.88 4.32
CA ILE A 51 10.00 -30.20 3.62
C ILE A 51 10.40 -29.83 2.17
N ALA A 52 11.62 -29.35 1.95
CA ALA A 52 12.10 -29.04 0.60
C ALA A 52 12.16 -30.30 -0.29
N GLU A 53 12.68 -31.41 0.23
CA GLU A 53 12.73 -32.69 -0.48
C GLU A 53 11.32 -33.26 -0.76
N LYS A 54 10.38 -33.12 0.18
CA LYS A 54 8.96 -33.47 -0.03
C LYS A 54 8.37 -32.69 -1.22
N ASN A 55 8.63 -31.39 -1.29
CA ASN A 55 8.12 -30.54 -2.39
C ASN A 55 8.81 -30.82 -3.74
N LEU A 56 9.95 -31.50 -3.73
CA LEU A 56 10.61 -32.06 -4.93
C LEU A 56 10.09 -33.45 -5.31
N ASN A 57 9.12 -33.98 -4.58
CA ASN A 57 8.62 -35.36 -4.68
C ASN A 57 9.68 -36.43 -4.36
N ASN A 58 10.78 -36.06 -3.66
CA ASN A 58 11.81 -36.98 -3.19
C ASN A 58 11.40 -37.56 -1.82
N PHE A 59 10.29 -38.30 -1.79
CA PHE A 59 9.65 -38.74 -0.55
C PHE A 59 10.53 -39.63 0.31
N ASP A 60 11.32 -40.55 -0.27
CA ASP A 60 12.22 -41.44 0.49
C ASP A 60 13.28 -40.65 1.23
N HIS A 61 13.90 -39.67 0.58
CA HIS A 61 14.94 -38.85 1.22
C HIS A 61 14.30 -37.87 2.24
N ALA A 62 13.13 -37.34 1.95
CA ALA A 62 12.39 -36.52 2.89
C ALA A 62 12.02 -37.31 4.16
N GLN A 63 11.55 -38.57 4.02
CA GLN A 63 11.23 -39.45 5.13
C GLN A 63 12.45 -39.69 6.01
N GLN A 64 13.60 -40.08 5.44
CA GLN A 64 14.84 -40.28 6.18
C GLN A 64 15.26 -39.05 6.99
N LEU A 65 15.22 -37.87 6.38
CA LEU A 65 15.56 -36.60 7.06
C LEU A 65 14.64 -36.30 8.24
N LEU A 66 13.34 -36.56 8.06
CA LEU A 66 12.33 -36.27 9.07
C LEU A 66 12.35 -37.32 10.21
N GLU A 67 12.63 -38.59 9.91
CA GLU A 67 12.85 -39.61 10.94
C GLU A 67 14.02 -39.20 11.85
N VAL A 68 15.15 -38.77 11.26
CA VAL A 68 16.30 -38.26 12.04
C VAL A 68 15.90 -36.96 12.80
N ALA A 69 15.07 -36.12 12.22
CA ALA A 69 14.59 -34.90 12.89
C ALA A 69 13.71 -35.22 14.10
N CYS A 70 12.81 -36.21 14.00
CA CYS A 70 11.95 -36.68 15.11
C CYS A 70 12.76 -37.29 16.25
N ASP A 71 13.79 -38.04 15.92
CA ASP A 71 14.68 -38.66 16.92
C ASP A 71 15.54 -37.61 17.66
N ARG A 72 16.12 -36.67 16.95
CA ARG A 72 17.00 -35.64 17.52
C ARG A 72 16.23 -34.49 18.18
N PHE A 73 15.08 -34.17 17.68
CA PHE A 73 14.27 -33.03 18.13
C PHE A 73 12.81 -33.45 18.41
N PRO A 74 12.61 -34.32 19.41
CA PRO A 74 11.32 -34.95 19.70
C PRO A 74 10.21 -33.96 20.09
N LYS A 75 10.58 -32.72 20.44
CA LYS A 75 9.65 -31.62 20.75
C LYS A 75 9.18 -30.83 19.53
N ASN A 76 9.72 -31.08 18.35
CA ASN A 76 9.32 -30.38 17.13
C ASN A 76 8.10 -31.06 16.51
N SER A 77 6.92 -30.51 16.73
CA SER A 77 5.67 -31.03 16.16
C SER A 77 5.64 -31.02 14.63
N THR A 78 6.32 -30.06 14.00
CA THR A 78 6.35 -29.94 12.52
C THR A 78 7.05 -31.14 11.89
N ALA A 79 8.13 -31.65 12.46
CA ALA A 79 8.82 -32.84 11.96
C ALA A 79 7.88 -34.05 11.93
N TRP A 80 7.18 -34.29 13.02
CA TRP A 80 6.21 -35.38 13.16
C TRP A 80 5.02 -35.24 12.19
N ILE A 81 4.50 -34.02 12.07
CA ILE A 81 3.38 -33.71 11.17
C ILE A 81 3.76 -33.98 9.71
N VAL A 82 4.92 -33.50 9.27
CA VAL A 82 5.34 -33.69 7.87
C VAL A 82 5.68 -35.14 7.57
N LEU A 83 6.29 -35.83 8.55
CA LEU A 83 6.54 -37.29 8.43
C LEU A 83 5.23 -38.08 8.29
N ALA A 84 4.23 -37.76 9.10
CA ALA A 84 2.89 -38.35 9.00
C ALA A 84 2.24 -38.09 7.66
N ASP A 85 2.35 -36.86 7.13
CA ASP A 85 1.84 -36.50 5.80
C ASP A 85 2.47 -37.38 4.70
N ILE A 86 3.79 -37.57 4.73
CA ILE A 86 4.50 -38.38 3.74
C ILE A 86 4.08 -39.86 3.84
N GLN A 87 3.99 -40.38 5.06
CA GLN A 87 3.59 -41.78 5.25
C GLN A 87 2.15 -42.04 4.84
N LEU A 88 1.24 -41.08 5.13
CA LEU A 88 -0.14 -41.16 4.73
C LEU A 88 -0.28 -41.18 3.19
N GLU A 89 0.51 -40.33 2.50
CA GLU A 89 0.50 -40.24 1.05
C GLU A 89 1.07 -41.48 0.36
N LEU A 90 2.18 -42.03 0.87
CA LEU A 90 2.87 -43.16 0.25
C LEU A 90 2.24 -44.52 0.61
N LYS A 91 1.83 -44.72 1.85
CA LYS A 91 1.50 -46.05 2.40
C LYS A 91 0.07 -46.15 2.95
N GLY A 92 -0.66 -45.03 2.97
CA GLY A 92 -2.02 -44.96 3.48
C GLY A 92 -2.13 -44.91 5.02
N LEU A 93 -3.37 -44.91 5.51
CA LEU A 93 -3.69 -44.64 6.91
C LEU A 93 -3.10 -45.67 7.87
N SER A 94 -3.16 -46.96 7.52
CA SER A 94 -2.68 -48.05 8.39
C SER A 94 -1.21 -47.93 8.76
N SER A 95 -0.37 -47.43 7.85
CA SER A 95 1.06 -47.20 8.11
C SER A 95 1.32 -45.87 8.84
N CYS A 96 0.42 -44.92 8.75
CA CYS A 96 0.53 -43.63 9.41
C CYS A 96 -0.01 -43.63 10.84
N GLU A 97 -0.91 -44.57 11.21
CA GLU A 97 -1.54 -44.63 12.54
C GLU A 97 -0.56 -44.59 13.71
N PRO A 98 0.58 -45.33 13.73
CA PRO A 98 1.53 -45.22 14.84
C PRO A 98 2.08 -43.82 15.04
N ILE A 99 2.35 -43.09 13.96
CA ILE A 99 2.86 -41.72 14.03
C ILE A 99 1.76 -40.77 14.48
N LEU A 100 0.53 -40.93 14.01
CA LEU A 100 -0.61 -40.14 14.46
C LEU A 100 -0.89 -40.30 15.94
N PHE A 101 -0.70 -41.54 16.47
CA PHE A 101 -0.82 -41.81 17.88
C PHE A 101 0.30 -41.13 18.68
N GLU A 102 1.54 -41.21 18.20
CA GLU A 102 2.69 -40.54 18.82
C GLU A 102 2.51 -39.01 18.85
N ILE A 103 1.97 -38.42 17.77
CA ILE A 103 1.66 -36.99 17.74
C ILE A 103 0.59 -36.64 18.78
N GLN A 104 -0.42 -37.47 18.93
CA GLN A 104 -1.50 -37.23 19.89
C GLN A 104 -1.02 -37.28 21.34
N GLU A 105 -0.08 -38.21 21.66
CA GLU A 105 0.51 -38.31 23.01
C GLU A 105 1.46 -37.15 23.30
N ARG A 106 2.36 -36.83 22.35
CA ARG A 106 3.41 -35.82 22.55
C ARG A 106 2.90 -34.39 22.46
N PHE A 107 1.89 -34.17 21.64
CA PHE A 107 1.35 -32.82 21.33
C PHE A 107 -0.17 -32.81 21.51
N PRO A 108 -0.67 -32.93 22.75
CA PRO A 108 -2.12 -33.02 23.01
C PRO A 108 -2.90 -31.77 22.62
N ASP A 109 -2.22 -30.63 22.45
CA ASP A 109 -2.88 -29.36 22.06
C ASP A 109 -3.09 -29.22 20.54
N ILE A 110 -2.69 -30.22 19.74
CA ILE A 110 -2.75 -30.15 18.28
C ILE A 110 -3.83 -31.10 17.75
N PRO A 111 -4.89 -30.60 17.04
CA PRO A 111 -5.97 -31.42 16.50
C PRO A 111 -5.57 -32.23 15.27
N TYR A 112 -4.32 -32.13 14.82
CA TYR A 112 -3.83 -32.70 13.56
C TYR A 112 -4.18 -34.17 13.35
N PRO A 113 -4.01 -35.11 14.31
CA PRO A 113 -4.31 -36.52 14.08
C PRO A 113 -5.76 -36.78 13.68
N PHE A 114 -6.71 -36.16 14.37
CA PHE A 114 -8.14 -36.28 14.09
C PHE A 114 -8.51 -35.64 12.73
N LEU A 115 -7.96 -34.47 12.43
CA LEU A 115 -8.21 -33.78 11.17
C LEU A 115 -7.64 -34.56 9.98
N LYS A 116 -6.51 -35.23 10.14
CA LYS A 116 -5.90 -36.05 9.10
C LYS A 116 -6.65 -37.35 8.86
N ARG A 117 -7.11 -38.02 9.90
CA ARG A 117 -7.98 -39.19 9.75
C ARG A 117 -9.27 -38.81 9.03
N ALA A 118 -9.90 -37.71 9.44
CA ALA A 118 -11.10 -37.19 8.78
C ALA A 118 -10.84 -36.87 7.31
N GLN A 119 -9.71 -36.23 6.97
CA GLN A 119 -9.32 -35.93 5.60
C GLN A 119 -9.09 -37.20 4.76
N TYR A 120 -8.44 -38.20 5.33
CA TYR A 120 -8.21 -39.48 4.66
C TYR A 120 -9.53 -40.19 4.37
N PHE A 121 -10.44 -40.27 5.34
CA PHE A 121 -11.75 -40.88 5.14
C PHE A 121 -12.57 -40.13 4.10
N LEU A 122 -12.50 -38.80 4.08
CA LEU A 122 -13.13 -37.95 3.08
C LEU A 122 -12.63 -38.27 1.65
N SER A 123 -11.30 -38.37 1.49
CA SER A 123 -10.67 -38.69 0.21
C SER A 123 -11.08 -40.09 -0.33
N ASN A 124 -11.44 -40.99 0.58
CA ASN A 124 -11.94 -42.34 0.25
C ASN A 124 -13.46 -42.44 0.25
N ASN A 125 -14.19 -41.29 0.20
CA ASN A 125 -15.65 -41.23 0.21
C ASN A 125 -16.34 -41.88 1.43
N LYS A 126 -15.60 -42.03 2.56
CA LYS A 126 -16.13 -42.56 3.81
C LYS A 126 -16.60 -41.41 4.70
N PHE A 127 -17.68 -40.75 4.30
CA PHE A 127 -18.16 -39.50 4.93
C PHE A 127 -18.54 -39.67 6.40
N ILE A 128 -19.16 -40.83 6.78
CA ILE A 128 -19.58 -41.08 8.15
C ILE A 128 -18.35 -41.16 9.10
N ASP A 129 -17.30 -41.85 8.67
CA ASP A 129 -16.09 -41.97 9.47
C ASP A 129 -15.35 -40.67 9.54
N ALA A 130 -15.29 -39.90 8.44
CA ALA A 130 -14.73 -38.56 8.44
C ALA A 130 -15.44 -37.62 9.44
N GLU A 131 -16.77 -37.69 9.52
CA GLU A 131 -17.57 -36.87 10.40
C GLU A 131 -17.39 -37.25 11.89
N LYS A 132 -17.23 -38.57 12.18
CA LYS A 132 -16.92 -39.05 13.53
C LYS A 132 -15.57 -38.51 14.04
N GLU A 133 -14.52 -38.62 13.24
CA GLU A 133 -13.18 -38.11 13.61
C GLU A 133 -13.21 -36.58 13.80
N ASN A 134 -13.87 -35.87 12.90
CA ASN A 134 -14.02 -34.42 13.04
C ASN A 134 -14.85 -34.03 14.28
N ALA A 135 -15.87 -34.82 14.64
CA ALA A 135 -16.67 -34.56 15.84
C ALA A 135 -15.83 -34.68 17.11
N VAL A 136 -14.90 -35.64 17.18
CA VAL A 136 -13.93 -35.75 18.28
C VAL A 136 -13.03 -34.50 18.29
N ALA A 137 -12.48 -34.09 17.15
CA ALA A 137 -11.65 -32.90 17.06
C ALA A 137 -12.38 -31.63 17.55
N ARG A 138 -13.64 -31.42 17.19
CA ARG A 138 -14.44 -30.27 17.66
C ARG A 138 -14.77 -30.31 19.15
N LYS A 139 -14.89 -31.50 19.70
CA LYS A 139 -15.17 -31.69 21.14
C LYS A 139 -13.92 -31.44 21.98
N GLU A 140 -12.79 -32.00 21.59
CA GLU A 140 -11.52 -31.88 22.32
C GLU A 140 -10.87 -30.49 22.15
N TYR A 141 -11.05 -29.87 20.96
CA TYR A 141 -10.44 -28.58 20.63
C TYR A 141 -11.49 -27.52 20.27
N PRO A 142 -12.37 -27.14 21.20
CA PRO A 142 -13.48 -26.25 20.92
C PRO A 142 -13.07 -24.82 20.57
N ASP A 143 -11.88 -24.38 20.95
CA ASP A 143 -11.37 -23.02 20.72
C ASP A 143 -10.50 -22.88 19.50
N LEU A 144 -10.25 -23.98 18.79
CA LEU A 144 -9.50 -23.96 17.53
C LEU A 144 -10.47 -23.91 16.33
N VAL A 145 -10.13 -23.04 15.37
CA VAL A 145 -10.99 -22.80 14.20
C VAL A 145 -10.95 -23.95 13.18
N ASN A 146 -9.79 -24.62 13.03
CA ASN A 146 -9.56 -25.62 11.98
C ASN A 146 -10.54 -26.81 12.00
N PRO A 147 -10.93 -27.40 13.15
CA PRO A 147 -11.95 -28.46 13.19
C PRO A 147 -13.30 -28.01 12.66
N PHE A 148 -13.70 -26.76 12.89
CA PHE A 148 -14.97 -26.21 12.43
C PHE A 148 -14.95 -25.87 10.94
N ILE A 149 -13.80 -25.42 10.40
CA ILE A 149 -13.61 -25.25 8.95
C ILE A 149 -13.79 -26.60 8.26
N GLN A 150 -13.07 -27.63 8.68
CA GLN A 150 -13.15 -28.96 8.10
C GLN A 150 -14.57 -29.53 8.18
N TYR A 151 -15.30 -29.27 9.28
CA TYR A 151 -16.69 -29.67 9.44
C TYR A 151 -17.63 -29.08 8.38
N ALA A 152 -17.42 -27.81 8.04
CA ALA A 152 -18.19 -27.18 6.99
C ALA A 152 -17.78 -27.67 5.58
N GLU A 153 -16.48 -27.88 5.36
CA GLU A 153 -15.95 -28.43 4.11
C GLU A 153 -16.42 -29.87 3.83
N LEU A 154 -16.64 -30.69 4.88
CA LEU A 154 -17.21 -32.02 4.76
C LEU A 154 -18.59 -31.98 4.07
N ALA A 155 -19.47 -31.07 4.46
CA ALA A 155 -20.78 -30.91 3.82
C ALA A 155 -20.67 -30.35 2.39
N GLU A 156 -19.71 -29.46 2.11
CA GLU A 156 -19.48 -29.01 0.73
C GLU A 156 -19.03 -30.13 -0.19
N LYS A 157 -18.17 -31.01 0.28
CA LYS A 157 -17.70 -32.18 -0.49
C LYS A 157 -18.79 -33.19 -0.78
N GLN A 158 -19.79 -33.28 0.10
CA GLN A 158 -20.99 -34.09 -0.12
C GLN A 158 -22.02 -33.38 -1.01
N SER A 159 -21.73 -32.15 -1.48
CA SER A 159 -22.67 -31.30 -2.23
C SER A 159 -23.94 -30.96 -1.44
N GLU A 160 -23.90 -31.07 -0.12
CA GLU A 160 -24.98 -30.70 0.79
C GLU A 160 -24.98 -29.21 1.08
N TRP A 161 -25.23 -28.39 0.06
CA TRP A 161 -25.05 -26.95 0.09
C TRP A 161 -25.82 -26.25 1.24
N LYS A 162 -27.03 -26.70 1.55
CA LYS A 162 -27.82 -26.12 2.66
C LYS A 162 -27.20 -26.43 4.01
N GLU A 163 -26.72 -27.64 4.23
CA GLU A 163 -26.05 -28.04 5.45
C GLU A 163 -24.68 -27.33 5.56
N ALA A 164 -23.94 -27.24 4.45
CA ALA A 164 -22.68 -26.50 4.40
C ALA A 164 -22.87 -25.04 4.82
N LEU A 165 -23.91 -24.36 4.31
CA LEU A 165 -24.24 -22.99 4.67
C LEU A 165 -24.54 -22.84 6.19
N LYS A 166 -25.27 -23.81 6.76
CA LYS A 166 -25.56 -23.87 8.19
C LYS A 166 -24.29 -24.08 9.02
N ARG A 167 -23.38 -24.97 8.61
CA ARG A 167 -22.10 -25.26 9.27
C ARG A 167 -21.15 -24.06 9.22
N TRP A 168 -21.09 -23.36 8.10
CA TRP A 168 -20.38 -22.07 7.99
C TRP A 168 -21.01 -21.00 8.90
N GLY A 169 -22.34 -21.03 9.08
CA GLY A 169 -23.02 -20.17 10.04
C GLY A 169 -22.62 -20.44 11.49
N GLN A 170 -22.45 -21.72 11.87
CA GLN A 170 -21.94 -22.10 13.19
C GLN A 170 -20.51 -21.61 13.40
N LEU A 171 -19.65 -21.70 12.38
CA LEU A 171 -18.28 -21.19 12.42
C LEU A 171 -18.30 -19.67 12.66
N ARG A 172 -19.10 -18.88 11.92
CA ARG A 172 -19.21 -17.44 12.13
C ARG A 172 -19.68 -17.05 13.54
N LYS A 173 -20.64 -17.79 14.10
CA LYS A 173 -21.11 -17.54 15.47
C LYS A 173 -20.03 -17.77 16.50
N ARG A 174 -19.14 -18.75 16.28
CA ARG A 174 -18.09 -19.08 17.24
C ARG A 174 -16.82 -18.30 17.01
N PHE A 175 -16.48 -18.03 15.77
CA PHE A 175 -15.25 -17.32 15.32
C PHE A 175 -15.64 -16.16 14.38
N PRO A 176 -16.24 -15.09 14.91
CA PRO A 176 -16.78 -14.00 14.09
C PRO A 176 -15.72 -13.27 13.28
N ASP A 177 -14.46 -13.23 13.76
CA ASP A 177 -13.36 -12.55 13.08
C ASP A 177 -12.70 -13.39 11.98
N HIS A 178 -13.11 -14.66 11.81
CA HIS A 178 -12.46 -15.54 10.84
C HIS A 178 -13.08 -15.42 9.44
N PRO A 179 -12.32 -14.95 8.41
CA PRO A 179 -12.88 -14.58 7.09
C PRO A 179 -13.45 -15.77 6.31
N ALA A 180 -12.95 -17.01 6.53
CA ALA A 180 -13.42 -18.19 5.78
C ALA A 180 -14.92 -18.42 5.94
N GLY A 181 -15.47 -18.15 7.13
CA GLY A 181 -16.90 -18.32 7.43
C GLY A 181 -17.81 -17.44 6.57
N TYR A 182 -17.35 -16.26 6.20
CA TYR A 182 -18.09 -15.33 5.35
C TYR A 182 -17.87 -15.63 3.87
N LYS A 183 -16.60 -15.76 3.48
CA LYS A 183 -16.20 -15.98 2.08
C LYS A 183 -16.79 -17.25 1.48
N ARG A 184 -16.65 -18.37 2.16
CA ARG A 184 -17.16 -19.67 1.69
C ARG A 184 -18.68 -19.70 1.67
N ALA A 185 -19.30 -19.19 2.74
CA ALA A 185 -20.76 -19.12 2.80
C ALA A 185 -21.35 -18.20 1.71
N ALA A 186 -20.67 -17.10 1.34
CA ALA A 186 -21.13 -16.24 0.24
C ALA A 186 -21.13 -16.98 -1.11
N ILE A 187 -20.09 -17.78 -1.39
CA ILE A 187 -20.00 -18.58 -2.61
C ILE A 187 -21.14 -19.62 -2.65
N ILE A 188 -21.42 -20.28 -1.51
CA ILE A 188 -22.48 -21.27 -1.41
C ILE A 188 -23.86 -20.62 -1.57
N ALA A 189 -24.10 -19.46 -0.96
CA ALA A 189 -25.33 -18.71 -1.12
C ALA A 189 -25.57 -18.32 -2.59
N GLU A 190 -24.52 -17.91 -3.33
CA GLU A 190 -24.60 -17.67 -4.78
C GLU A 190 -24.98 -18.95 -5.54
N THR A 191 -24.39 -20.09 -5.18
CA THR A 191 -24.70 -21.39 -5.81
C THR A 191 -26.16 -21.82 -5.58
N LEU A 192 -26.69 -21.47 -4.41
CA LEU A 192 -28.11 -21.74 -4.06
C LEU A 192 -29.09 -20.72 -4.66
N GLY A 193 -28.58 -19.63 -5.30
CA GLY A 193 -29.39 -18.58 -5.89
C GLY A 193 -29.86 -17.54 -4.86
N ASP A 194 -29.38 -17.59 -3.62
CA ASP A 194 -29.69 -16.61 -2.58
C ASP A 194 -28.74 -15.39 -2.69
N VAL A 195 -29.07 -14.53 -3.62
CA VAL A 195 -28.26 -13.33 -3.95
C VAL A 195 -28.23 -12.35 -2.78
N GLU A 196 -29.32 -12.26 -2.01
CA GLU A 196 -29.40 -11.33 -0.87
C GLU A 196 -28.46 -11.77 0.26
N LEU A 197 -28.52 -13.05 0.63
CA LEU A 197 -27.63 -13.59 1.66
C LEU A 197 -26.15 -13.53 1.22
N ALA A 198 -25.86 -13.85 -0.04
CA ALA A 198 -24.51 -13.75 -0.58
C ALA A 198 -23.97 -12.31 -0.47
N ARG A 199 -24.81 -11.33 -0.76
CA ARG A 199 -24.48 -9.91 -0.65
C ARG A 199 -24.19 -9.49 0.80
N LYS A 200 -25.06 -9.89 1.75
CA LYS A 200 -24.88 -9.65 3.19
C LYS A 200 -23.56 -10.24 3.69
N LEU A 201 -23.25 -11.48 3.32
CA LEU A 201 -22.03 -12.16 3.71
C LEU A 201 -20.76 -11.47 3.20
N LYS A 202 -20.75 -11.03 1.94
CA LYS A 202 -19.65 -10.26 1.36
C LYS A 202 -19.47 -8.90 2.02
N LEU A 203 -20.56 -8.26 2.41
CA LEU A 203 -20.52 -6.99 3.14
C LEU A 203 -19.94 -7.18 4.54
N SER A 204 -20.37 -8.22 5.26
CA SER A 204 -19.83 -8.57 6.58
C SER A 204 -18.32 -8.86 6.54
N GLU A 205 -17.84 -9.60 5.52
CA GLU A 205 -16.42 -9.84 5.31
C GLU A 205 -15.62 -8.53 5.14
N ASN A 206 -16.15 -7.61 4.33
CA ASN A 206 -15.46 -6.36 4.01
C ASN A 206 -15.47 -5.32 5.13
N LEU A 207 -16.52 -5.31 5.95
CA LEU A 207 -16.73 -4.33 7.03
C LEU A 207 -16.32 -4.86 8.41
N GLY A 208 -16.04 -6.16 8.55
CA GLY A 208 -15.77 -6.80 9.84
C GLY A 208 -17.00 -6.85 10.76
N ILE A 209 -18.21 -6.84 10.20
CA ILE A 209 -19.45 -6.89 10.96
C ILE A 209 -19.91 -8.33 11.12
N ALA A 210 -19.92 -8.82 12.36
CA ALA A 210 -20.31 -10.21 12.66
C ALA A 210 -21.82 -10.46 12.63
N ASP A 211 -22.63 -9.44 12.90
CA ASP A 211 -24.07 -9.55 13.01
C ASP A 211 -24.78 -9.23 11.70
N LEU A 212 -25.19 -10.29 11.01
CA LEU A 212 -25.86 -10.20 9.70
C LEU A 212 -27.30 -9.67 9.81
N ASP A 213 -27.95 -9.88 10.96
CA ASP A 213 -29.36 -9.54 11.12
C ASP A 213 -29.54 -8.01 11.29
N ASN A 214 -28.50 -7.31 11.72
CA ASN A 214 -28.47 -5.85 11.83
C ASN A 214 -28.03 -5.13 10.55
N ILE A 215 -27.67 -5.84 9.51
CA ILE A 215 -27.35 -5.24 8.21
C ILE A 215 -28.66 -4.95 7.47
N ILE A 216 -29.13 -3.72 7.60
CA ILE A 216 -30.27 -3.22 6.82
C ILE A 216 -29.75 -2.97 5.41
N LEU A 217 -30.23 -3.75 4.44
CA LEU A 217 -29.98 -3.51 3.01
C LEU A 217 -31.02 -2.50 2.51
N ASP A 218 -30.83 -1.24 2.86
CA ASP A 218 -31.50 -0.13 2.20
C ASP A 218 -30.89 0.15 0.81
N GLU A 219 -31.52 1.03 0.05
CA GLU A 219 -31.03 1.39 -1.29
C GLU A 219 -29.60 1.97 -1.24
N GLU A 220 -29.24 2.64 -0.17
CA GLU A 220 -27.93 3.25 0.08
C GLU A 220 -26.85 2.15 0.34
N SER A 221 -27.17 1.12 1.11
CA SER A 221 -26.31 -0.06 1.33
C SER A 221 -26.16 -0.90 0.06
N ALA A 222 -27.21 -0.97 -0.76
CA ALA A 222 -27.17 -1.63 -2.07
C ALA A 222 -26.26 -0.89 -3.06
N GLU A 223 -26.12 0.42 -2.90
CA GLU A 223 -25.23 1.26 -3.73
C GLU A 223 -23.75 1.05 -3.38
N VAL A 224 -23.43 0.86 -2.11
CA VAL A 224 -22.07 0.48 -1.63
C VAL A 224 -21.64 -0.90 -2.16
N LEU A 225 -22.61 -1.79 -2.41
CA LEU A 225 -22.37 -3.16 -2.90
C LEU A 225 -22.42 -3.31 -4.42
N LYS A 226 -22.77 -2.25 -5.16
CA LYS A 226 -22.64 -2.29 -6.61
C LYS A 226 -21.19 -2.69 -6.96
N PRO A 227 -21.00 -3.66 -7.88
CA PRO A 227 -19.67 -4.06 -8.28
C PRO A 227 -18.89 -2.80 -8.70
N ILE A 228 -17.64 -2.74 -8.32
CA ILE A 228 -16.70 -1.61 -8.46
C ILE A 228 -16.67 -0.97 -9.88
N LYS A 229 -17.45 -1.48 -10.80
CA LYS A 229 -17.55 -1.02 -12.19
C LYS A 229 -18.16 0.39 -12.36
N GLN A 230 -18.74 0.97 -11.29
CA GLN A 230 -19.30 2.33 -11.31
C GLN A 230 -19.13 3.03 -9.96
N ARG A 231 -17.90 3.11 -9.42
CA ARG A 231 -17.63 4.12 -8.40
C ARG A 231 -17.70 5.49 -9.12
N SER A 232 -18.78 6.23 -8.86
CA SER A 232 -18.93 7.61 -9.31
C SER A 232 -17.66 8.39 -8.97
N TRP A 233 -17.26 9.34 -9.82
CA TRP A 233 -16.17 10.27 -9.56
C TRP A 233 -16.33 10.98 -8.20
N ILE A 234 -17.55 11.11 -7.71
CA ILE A 234 -17.87 11.68 -6.38
C ILE A 234 -17.27 10.82 -5.26
N HIS A 235 -17.42 9.50 -5.29
CA HIS A 235 -16.80 8.61 -4.30
C HIS A 235 -15.27 8.61 -4.35
N LEU A 236 -14.69 8.76 -5.55
CA LEU A 236 -13.25 8.92 -5.67
C LEU A 236 -12.76 10.20 -4.99
N LEU A 237 -13.46 11.31 -5.18
CA LEU A 237 -13.15 12.60 -4.54
C LEU A 237 -13.30 12.51 -3.01
N GLU A 238 -14.34 11.85 -2.52
CA GLU A 238 -14.55 11.62 -1.09
C GLU A 238 -13.44 10.78 -0.47
N LEU A 239 -13.01 9.71 -1.16
CA LEU A 239 -11.88 8.88 -0.75
C LEU A 239 -10.56 9.68 -0.74
N ILE A 240 -10.32 10.51 -1.75
CA ILE A 240 -9.16 11.40 -1.82
C ILE A 240 -9.15 12.35 -0.63
N TRP A 241 -10.28 13.00 -0.35
CA TRP A 241 -10.43 13.92 0.77
C TRP A 241 -10.18 13.23 2.11
N THR A 242 -10.85 12.10 2.33
CA THR A 242 -10.71 11.31 3.57
C THR A 242 -9.27 10.86 3.78
N LYS A 243 -8.62 10.29 2.75
CA LYS A 243 -7.23 9.84 2.84
C LYS A 243 -6.27 11.00 3.09
N SER A 244 -6.47 12.13 2.41
CA SER A 244 -5.65 13.34 2.59
C SER A 244 -5.77 13.88 4.02
N ARG A 245 -6.99 13.94 4.56
CA ARG A 245 -7.24 14.38 5.94
C ARG A 245 -6.58 13.45 6.97
N LEU A 246 -6.67 12.13 6.76
CA LEU A 246 -6.01 11.15 7.64
C LEU A 246 -4.48 11.27 7.58
N ASN A 247 -3.90 11.46 6.39
CA ASN A 247 -2.48 11.67 6.23
C ASN A 247 -2.01 12.96 6.94
N LEU A 248 -2.73 14.08 6.79
CA LEU A 248 -2.43 15.33 7.48
C LEU A 248 -2.48 15.17 9.00
N LYS A 249 -3.48 14.45 9.52
CA LYS A 249 -3.61 14.17 10.95
C LYS A 249 -2.46 13.27 11.44
N SER A 250 -2.10 12.25 10.68
CA SER A 250 -0.98 11.35 11.01
C SER A 250 0.34 12.08 11.04
N GLU A 251 0.63 12.90 10.02
CA GLU A 251 1.85 13.70 9.93
C GLU A 251 1.98 14.69 11.09
N ALA A 252 0.87 15.36 11.44
CA ALA A 252 0.85 16.27 12.58
C ALA A 252 1.04 15.55 13.92
N SER A 253 0.59 14.29 14.05
CA SER A 253 0.73 13.52 15.30
C SER A 253 2.13 12.98 15.55
N GLN A 254 2.96 12.82 14.51
CA GLN A 254 4.31 12.28 14.61
C GLN A 254 5.36 13.30 15.07
N ASN A 255 5.07 14.60 14.97
CA ASN A 255 5.99 15.66 15.30
C ASN A 255 5.60 16.40 16.59
N TYR A 256 6.59 16.72 17.48
CA TYR A 256 6.37 17.46 18.71
C TYR A 256 5.75 18.84 18.48
N LEU A 257 6.20 19.55 17.44
CA LEU A 257 5.68 20.86 17.06
C LEU A 257 4.44 20.80 16.15
N ARG A 258 3.98 19.62 15.81
CA ARG A 258 2.74 19.37 15.01
C ARG A 258 2.63 20.30 13.79
N TYR A 259 1.58 21.12 13.75
CA TYR A 259 1.30 22.05 12.64
C TYR A 259 2.30 23.21 12.54
N VAL A 260 3.08 23.49 13.58
CA VAL A 260 4.07 24.59 13.58
C VAL A 260 5.16 24.35 12.54
N TRP A 261 5.54 23.09 12.28
CA TRP A 261 6.51 22.76 11.23
C TRP A 261 6.09 23.22 9.83
N TRP A 262 4.79 23.20 9.52
CA TRP A 262 4.32 23.62 8.21
C TRP A 262 4.58 25.11 7.93
N VAL A 263 4.69 25.86 8.99
CA VAL A 263 4.95 27.28 9.01
C VAL A 263 6.46 27.57 9.13
N LEU A 264 7.12 26.81 9.99
CA LEU A 264 8.53 27.00 10.28
C LEU A 264 9.42 26.72 9.06
N ASP A 265 9.10 25.69 8.28
CA ASP A 265 9.82 25.34 7.05
C ASP A 265 9.96 26.53 6.08
N PRO A 266 8.86 27.17 5.61
CA PRO A 266 8.95 28.33 4.72
C PRO A 266 9.70 29.51 5.36
N LEU A 267 9.54 29.74 6.68
CA LEU A 267 10.23 30.80 7.39
C LEU A 267 11.75 30.56 7.44
N LEU A 268 12.18 29.32 7.67
CA LEU A 268 13.61 28.98 7.65
C LEU A 268 14.21 29.18 6.25
N TYR A 269 13.51 28.78 5.19
CA TYR A 269 13.94 29.07 3.83
C TYR A 269 14.05 30.58 3.59
N MET A 270 13.07 31.37 4.04
CA MET A 270 13.10 32.81 3.96
C MET A 270 14.34 33.39 4.64
N VAL A 271 14.61 32.98 5.87
CA VAL A 271 15.78 33.46 6.65
C VAL A 271 17.07 33.13 5.90
N VAL A 272 17.24 31.92 5.40
CA VAL A 272 18.44 31.51 4.66
C VAL A 272 18.62 32.38 3.41
N PHE A 273 17.60 32.56 2.61
CA PHE A 273 17.70 33.36 1.39
C PHE A 273 17.88 34.84 1.67
N TYR A 274 17.23 35.38 2.72
CA TYR A 274 17.45 36.76 3.14
C TYR A 274 18.88 36.98 3.59
N VAL A 275 19.47 36.10 4.40
CA VAL A 275 20.86 36.20 4.83
C VAL A 275 21.80 36.13 3.61
N VAL A 276 21.60 35.20 2.70
CA VAL A 276 22.48 35.03 1.55
C VAL A 276 22.35 36.18 0.55
N PHE A 277 21.15 36.49 0.11
CA PHE A 277 20.97 37.50 -0.96
C PHE A 277 20.83 38.92 -0.44
N GLY A 278 20.20 39.09 0.72
CA GLY A 278 20.00 40.40 1.33
C GLY A 278 21.26 40.91 2.05
N LEU A 279 21.82 40.11 2.97
CA LEU A 279 22.94 40.55 3.80
C LEU A 279 24.31 40.29 3.18
N LEU A 280 24.58 39.05 2.67
CA LEU A 280 25.91 38.69 2.19
C LEU A 280 26.19 39.24 0.78
N LEU A 281 25.25 39.08 -0.13
CA LEU A 281 25.40 39.50 -1.53
C LEU A 281 24.99 40.97 -1.75
N GLN A 282 24.34 41.62 -0.76
CA GLN A 282 23.86 43.01 -0.83
C GLN A 282 23.07 43.32 -2.13
N ARG A 283 22.46 42.32 -2.74
CA ARG A 283 21.67 42.47 -3.96
C ARG A 283 20.20 42.83 -3.70
N GLY A 284 19.83 43.05 -2.43
CA GLY A 284 18.46 43.34 -2.02
C GLY A 284 18.28 44.78 -1.65
N GLY A 285 17.61 45.57 -2.48
CA GLY A 285 17.09 46.90 -2.09
C GLY A 285 15.87 46.77 -1.14
N GLU A 286 15.27 47.90 -0.80
CA GLU A 286 13.98 47.93 -0.11
C GLU A 286 12.95 47.13 -0.93
N GLY A 287 12.22 46.21 -0.27
CA GLY A 287 11.23 45.35 -0.95
C GLY A 287 11.73 44.00 -1.41
N TYR A 288 13.04 43.70 -1.40
CA TYR A 288 13.55 42.41 -1.90
C TYR A 288 12.98 41.20 -1.15
N LEU A 289 12.71 41.33 0.15
CA LEU A 289 12.16 40.24 0.94
C LEU A 289 10.73 39.87 0.51
N ALA A 290 9.89 40.88 0.23
CA ALA A 290 8.57 40.70 -0.30
C ALA A 290 8.61 40.08 -1.72
N PHE A 291 9.52 40.56 -2.58
CA PHE A 291 9.79 40.03 -3.91
C PHE A 291 10.19 38.54 -3.86
N LEU A 292 11.07 38.18 -2.93
CA LEU A 292 11.53 36.80 -2.77
C LEU A 292 10.41 35.86 -2.31
N LEU A 293 9.63 36.28 -1.30
CA LEU A 293 8.55 35.46 -0.75
C LEU A 293 7.39 35.24 -1.70
N THR A 294 6.99 36.27 -2.43
CA THR A 294 5.92 36.19 -3.43
C THR A 294 6.26 35.25 -4.58
N GLY A 295 7.55 34.99 -4.84
CA GLY A 295 7.99 33.97 -5.79
C GLY A 295 8.20 32.59 -5.14
N LEU A 296 8.82 32.57 -3.95
CA LEU A 296 9.23 31.32 -3.29
C LEU A 296 8.03 30.50 -2.78
N VAL A 297 7.02 31.16 -2.20
CA VAL A 297 5.86 30.48 -1.61
C VAL A 297 5.05 29.71 -2.65
N PRO A 298 4.64 30.30 -3.78
CA PRO A 298 3.98 29.59 -4.86
C PRO A 298 4.87 28.45 -5.44
N PHE A 299 6.15 28.73 -5.65
CA PHE A 299 7.08 27.74 -6.17
C PHE A 299 7.20 26.52 -5.24
N GLN A 300 7.29 26.73 -3.93
CA GLN A 300 7.39 25.62 -2.96
C GLN A 300 6.17 24.71 -2.99
N TRP A 301 4.97 25.25 -3.22
CA TRP A 301 3.79 24.41 -3.40
C TRP A 301 3.94 23.47 -4.59
N PHE A 302 4.31 24.00 -5.75
CA PHE A 302 4.60 23.22 -6.94
C PHE A 302 5.67 22.16 -6.68
N ALA A 303 6.80 22.57 -6.10
CA ALA A 303 7.97 21.73 -5.84
C ALA A 303 7.65 20.56 -4.88
N LYS A 304 7.11 20.87 -3.70
CA LYS A 304 6.76 19.87 -2.67
C LYS A 304 5.70 18.90 -3.18
N THR A 305 4.69 19.37 -3.91
CA THR A 305 3.65 18.50 -4.45
C THR A 305 4.21 17.56 -5.50
N THR A 306 4.98 18.05 -6.45
CA THR A 306 5.60 17.24 -7.51
C THR A 306 6.54 16.19 -6.91
N GLN A 307 7.33 16.55 -5.91
CA GLN A 307 8.23 15.64 -5.23
C GLN A 307 7.48 14.54 -4.46
N LEU A 308 6.45 14.87 -3.69
CA LEU A 308 5.64 13.89 -2.96
C LEU A 308 4.84 12.98 -3.90
N ALA A 309 4.31 13.55 -4.98
CA ALA A 309 3.58 12.79 -5.99
C ALA A 309 4.47 11.77 -6.70
N SER A 310 5.76 12.05 -6.87
CA SER A 310 6.71 11.19 -7.57
C SER A 310 6.74 9.76 -7.00
N GLY A 311 6.76 9.61 -5.68
CA GLY A 311 6.75 8.31 -5.00
C GLY A 311 5.36 7.77 -4.64
N SER A 312 4.28 8.49 -4.95
CA SER A 312 2.95 8.22 -4.39
C SER A 312 2.35 6.88 -4.81
N ILE A 313 2.52 6.46 -6.06
CA ILE A 313 2.00 5.18 -6.58
C ILE A 313 2.80 4.01 -6.00
N LEU A 314 4.14 4.11 -5.94
CA LEU A 314 4.99 3.10 -5.33
C LEU A 314 4.70 2.95 -3.83
N GLY A 315 4.55 4.07 -3.12
CA GLY A 315 4.16 4.08 -1.70
C GLY A 315 2.74 3.53 -1.45
N GLY A 316 1.88 3.54 -2.47
CA GLY A 316 0.54 2.97 -2.44
C GLY A 316 0.45 1.46 -2.68
N ARG A 317 1.57 0.75 -2.84
CA ARG A 317 1.64 -0.70 -3.14
C ARG A 317 0.74 -1.55 -2.24
N GLY A 318 0.83 -1.35 -0.92
CA GLY A 318 0.04 -2.11 0.05
C GLY A 318 -1.48 -1.91 -0.12
N LEU A 319 -1.92 -0.72 -0.47
CA LEU A 319 -3.33 -0.44 -0.71
C LEU A 319 -3.81 -0.97 -2.07
N MET A 320 -2.96 -0.89 -3.11
CA MET A 320 -3.28 -1.42 -4.43
C MET A 320 -3.37 -2.95 -4.47
N SER A 321 -2.66 -3.65 -3.59
CA SER A 321 -2.73 -5.11 -3.48
C SER A 321 -4.02 -5.59 -2.81
N GLN A 322 -4.64 -4.76 -1.96
CA GLN A 322 -5.85 -5.10 -1.21
C GLN A 322 -7.13 -4.62 -1.89
N VAL A 323 -7.11 -3.47 -2.54
CA VAL A 323 -8.30 -2.83 -3.11
C VAL A 323 -8.02 -2.31 -4.53
N LYS A 324 -8.95 -2.54 -5.45
CA LYS A 324 -8.89 -1.99 -6.82
C LYS A 324 -9.16 -0.48 -6.80
N ILE A 325 -8.10 0.31 -6.69
CA ILE A 325 -8.13 1.77 -6.72
C ILE A 325 -7.46 2.25 -8.02
N PRO A 326 -8.05 3.23 -8.74
CA PRO A 326 -7.40 3.78 -9.93
C PRO A 326 -6.06 4.44 -9.54
N PRO A 327 -4.97 4.20 -10.29
CA PRO A 327 -3.64 4.71 -9.92
C PRO A 327 -3.55 6.23 -9.80
N ILE A 328 -4.39 6.98 -10.51
CA ILE A 328 -4.49 8.45 -10.42
C ILE A 328 -4.91 8.94 -9.01
N PHE A 329 -5.53 8.08 -8.21
CA PHE A 329 -5.89 8.37 -6.82
C PHE A 329 -4.69 8.84 -5.99
N PHE A 330 -3.54 8.18 -6.12
CA PHE A 330 -2.38 8.42 -5.28
C PHE A 330 -1.77 9.83 -5.46
N PRO A 331 -1.47 10.31 -6.69
CA PRO A 331 -1.00 11.68 -6.85
C PRO A 331 -2.06 12.71 -6.46
N LEU A 332 -3.36 12.48 -6.69
CA LEU A 332 -4.41 13.40 -6.29
C LEU A 332 -4.53 13.53 -4.76
N VAL A 333 -4.29 12.45 -3.99
CA VAL A 333 -4.18 12.53 -2.52
C VAL A 333 -3.05 13.45 -2.10
N MET A 334 -1.87 13.36 -2.74
CA MET A 334 -0.73 14.25 -2.44
C MET A 334 -1.04 15.70 -2.78
N VAL A 335 -1.66 15.96 -3.93
CA VAL A 335 -2.11 17.31 -4.31
C VAL A 335 -3.07 17.90 -3.28
N THR A 336 -4.09 17.15 -2.89
CA THR A 336 -5.09 17.62 -1.91
C THR A 336 -4.46 17.89 -0.54
N GLN A 337 -3.55 17.02 -0.10
CA GLN A 337 -2.81 17.17 1.15
C GLN A 337 -1.94 18.43 1.14
N THR A 338 -1.18 18.66 0.09
CA THR A 338 -0.29 19.81 -0.04
C THR A 338 -1.06 21.11 -0.25
N ALA A 339 -2.19 21.09 -0.99
CA ALA A 339 -3.06 22.25 -1.14
C ALA A 339 -3.62 22.73 0.21
N GLY A 340 -4.02 21.82 1.09
CA GLY A 340 -4.46 22.16 2.44
C GLY A 340 -3.38 22.88 3.26
N LYS A 341 -2.11 22.41 3.20
CA LYS A 341 -0.98 23.09 3.85
C LYS A 341 -0.70 24.45 3.22
N GLN A 342 -0.78 24.51 1.89
CA GLN A 342 -0.47 25.73 1.15
C GLN A 342 -1.43 26.88 1.49
N MET A 343 -2.70 26.60 1.74
CA MET A 343 -3.67 27.64 2.17
C MET A 343 -3.22 28.34 3.47
N MET A 344 -2.66 27.59 4.42
CA MET A 344 -2.10 28.16 5.67
C MET A 344 -0.89 29.03 5.37
N ILE A 345 0.03 28.54 4.52
CA ILE A 345 1.27 29.26 4.16
C ILE A 345 0.92 30.53 3.37
N PHE A 346 -0.05 30.47 2.45
CA PHE A 346 -0.52 31.67 1.76
C PHE A 346 -1.17 32.69 2.70
N GLY A 347 -1.99 32.23 3.65
CA GLY A 347 -2.53 33.12 4.68
C GLY A 347 -1.44 33.86 5.44
N MET A 348 -0.35 33.16 5.78
CA MET A 348 0.81 33.80 6.44
C MET A 348 1.55 34.78 5.51
N LEU A 349 1.72 34.43 4.22
CA LEU A 349 2.31 35.36 3.26
C LEU A 349 1.50 36.67 3.21
N ILE A 350 0.17 36.57 3.14
CA ILE A 350 -0.70 37.76 3.16
C ILE A 350 -0.50 38.58 4.44
N VAL A 351 -0.53 37.93 5.60
CA VAL A 351 -0.29 38.59 6.90
C VAL A 351 1.08 39.27 6.95
N PHE A 352 2.12 38.60 6.45
CA PHE A 352 3.45 39.14 6.34
C PHE A 352 3.48 40.41 5.45
N LEU A 353 2.88 40.39 4.28
CA LEU A 353 2.84 41.52 3.33
C LEU A 353 2.14 42.73 3.95
N LEU A 354 1.05 42.53 4.69
CA LEU A 354 0.36 43.58 5.43
C LEU A 354 1.26 44.23 6.50
N PHE A 355 1.99 43.43 7.27
CA PHE A 355 2.96 43.93 8.26
C PHE A 355 4.16 44.60 7.59
N TYR A 356 4.51 44.21 6.38
CA TYR A 356 5.60 44.80 5.60
C TYR A 356 5.24 46.19 5.03
N GLY A 357 3.96 46.58 5.12
CA GLY A 357 3.47 47.88 4.67
C GLY A 357 2.89 47.88 3.25
N ILE A 358 2.60 46.72 2.67
CA ILE A 358 1.94 46.61 1.37
C ILE A 358 0.43 46.71 1.60
N GLU A 359 -0.18 47.78 1.05
CA GLU A 359 -1.61 48.00 1.21
C GLU A 359 -2.42 47.03 0.32
N PRO A 360 -3.49 46.40 0.87
CA PRO A 360 -4.35 45.53 0.09
C PRO A 360 -5.14 46.31 -0.94
N SER A 361 -5.05 45.89 -2.18
CA SER A 361 -5.80 46.47 -3.31
C SER A 361 -6.90 45.56 -3.81
N LEU A 362 -7.83 46.05 -4.62
CA LEU A 362 -8.91 45.26 -5.22
C LEU A 362 -8.34 44.19 -6.16
N SER A 363 -7.17 44.40 -6.73
CA SER A 363 -6.46 43.43 -7.58
C SER A 363 -6.11 42.12 -6.86
N TRP A 364 -6.05 42.11 -5.52
CA TRP A 364 -5.81 40.88 -4.75
C TRP A 364 -6.91 39.81 -4.98
N LEU A 365 -8.10 40.20 -5.42
CA LEU A 365 -9.10 39.23 -5.91
C LEU A 365 -8.62 38.42 -7.11
N GLY A 366 -7.67 38.95 -7.87
CA GLY A 366 -7.00 38.27 -8.97
C GLY A 366 -6.14 37.06 -8.51
N LEU A 367 -5.83 36.93 -7.21
CA LEU A 367 -5.17 35.73 -6.68
C LEU A 367 -6.02 34.47 -6.84
N ILE A 368 -7.36 34.58 -6.82
CA ILE A 368 -8.25 33.42 -6.95
C ILE A 368 -8.04 32.71 -8.29
N PRO A 369 -8.16 33.37 -9.47
CA PRO A 369 -7.88 32.71 -10.74
C PRO A 369 -6.42 32.23 -10.88
N VAL A 370 -5.42 32.97 -10.34
CA VAL A 370 -4.02 32.54 -10.37
C VAL A 370 -3.82 31.26 -9.57
N LEU A 371 -4.39 31.17 -8.36
CA LEU A 371 -4.33 29.96 -7.52
C LEU A 371 -5.03 28.76 -8.20
N LEU A 372 -6.15 28.98 -8.89
CA LEU A 372 -6.86 27.91 -9.62
C LEU A 372 -6.02 27.40 -10.80
N VAL A 373 -5.42 28.29 -11.58
CA VAL A 373 -4.54 27.90 -12.68
C VAL A 373 -3.31 27.16 -12.17
N GLN A 374 -2.72 27.63 -11.08
CA GLN A 374 -1.62 26.96 -10.44
C GLN A 374 -2.01 25.56 -9.92
N LEU A 375 -3.19 25.42 -9.31
CA LEU A 375 -3.69 24.11 -8.87
C LEU A 375 -3.76 23.12 -10.04
N ILE A 376 -4.28 23.54 -11.18
CA ILE A 376 -4.36 22.70 -12.39
C ILE A 376 -2.95 22.32 -12.87
N LEU A 377 -2.01 23.25 -12.90
CA LEU A 377 -0.62 22.99 -13.27
C LEU A 377 0.02 21.96 -12.31
N VAL A 378 -0.20 22.12 -11.00
CA VAL A 378 0.30 21.20 -9.96
C VAL A 378 -0.32 19.81 -10.10
N ILE A 379 -1.63 19.71 -10.36
CA ILE A 379 -2.29 18.42 -10.62
C ILE A 379 -1.68 17.75 -11.85
N THR A 380 -1.50 18.51 -12.92
CA THR A 380 -0.95 17.99 -14.18
C THR A 380 0.45 17.42 -13.98
N THR A 381 1.36 18.20 -13.41
CA THR A 381 2.75 17.78 -13.19
C THR A 381 2.84 16.62 -12.19
N ALA A 382 2.07 16.65 -11.10
CA ALA A 382 2.00 15.57 -10.13
C ALA A 382 1.54 14.25 -10.77
N CYS A 383 0.49 14.30 -11.62
CA CYS A 383 0.00 13.14 -12.33
C CYS A 383 1.01 12.60 -13.34
N PHE A 384 1.68 13.47 -14.12
CA PHE A 384 2.70 13.03 -15.08
C PHE A 384 3.90 12.37 -14.41
N VAL A 385 4.45 12.99 -13.36
CA VAL A 385 5.61 12.46 -12.67
C VAL A 385 5.27 11.12 -11.99
N ALA A 386 4.13 11.05 -11.29
CA ALA A 386 3.67 9.81 -10.65
C ALA A 386 3.38 8.69 -11.67
N MET A 387 2.94 9.05 -12.88
CA MET A 387 2.64 8.09 -13.95
C MET A 387 3.88 7.37 -14.45
N ILE A 388 5.00 8.07 -14.61
CA ILE A 388 6.20 7.56 -15.26
C ILE A 388 7.09 6.77 -14.29
N ILE A 389 7.20 7.21 -13.04
CA ILE A 389 8.15 6.67 -12.05
C ILE A 389 7.98 5.17 -11.77
N PRO A 390 6.79 4.56 -11.69
CA PRO A 390 6.68 3.11 -11.51
C PRO A 390 7.36 2.31 -12.60
N PHE A 391 7.41 2.82 -13.84
CA PHE A 391 8.05 2.16 -14.98
C PHE A 391 9.57 2.44 -15.06
N VAL A 392 10.00 3.61 -14.59
CA VAL A 392 11.41 4.04 -14.59
C VAL A 392 11.75 4.63 -13.22
N ARG A 393 12.07 3.75 -12.26
CA ARG A 393 12.27 4.11 -10.85
C ARG A 393 13.39 5.13 -10.63
N ASP A 394 14.43 5.09 -11.48
CA ASP A 394 15.58 6.01 -11.38
C ASP A 394 15.22 7.48 -11.60
N LEU A 395 14.13 7.75 -12.32
CA LEU A 395 13.62 9.11 -12.48
C LEU A 395 13.23 9.77 -11.16
N SER A 396 12.89 8.99 -10.12
CA SER A 396 12.59 9.54 -8.79
C SER A 396 13.76 10.35 -8.21
N ASN A 397 15.00 9.98 -8.54
CA ASN A 397 16.22 10.69 -8.12
C ASN A 397 16.47 11.97 -8.93
N LEU A 398 15.96 12.03 -10.17
CA LEU A 398 16.10 13.20 -11.03
C LEU A 398 15.07 14.29 -10.73
N VAL A 399 13.91 13.94 -10.16
CA VAL A 399 12.84 14.90 -9.83
C VAL A 399 13.32 16.02 -8.91
N PRO A 400 14.00 15.77 -7.76
CA PRO A 400 14.51 16.84 -6.92
C PRO A 400 15.49 17.75 -7.63
N THR A 401 16.40 17.19 -8.44
CA THR A 401 17.39 17.95 -9.23
C THR A 401 16.70 18.82 -10.29
N GLY A 402 15.71 18.28 -11.00
CA GLY A 402 14.93 19.03 -11.97
C GLY A 402 14.13 20.16 -11.33
N ILE A 403 13.54 19.95 -10.16
CA ILE A 403 12.84 20.98 -9.37
C ILE A 403 13.84 22.08 -8.95
N GLN A 404 15.03 21.71 -8.50
CA GLN A 404 16.06 22.68 -8.12
C GLN A 404 16.53 23.52 -9.32
N PHE A 405 16.73 22.91 -10.47
CA PHE A 405 17.02 23.63 -11.71
C PHE A 405 15.90 24.62 -12.07
N LEU A 406 14.64 24.15 -12.00
CA LEU A 406 13.46 24.97 -12.30
C LEU A 406 13.33 26.14 -11.33
N MET A 407 13.75 26.00 -10.06
CA MET A 407 13.76 27.07 -9.07
C MET A 407 14.62 28.25 -9.52
N PHE A 408 15.81 27.98 -10.05
CA PHE A 408 16.69 29.02 -10.58
C PHE A 408 16.21 29.54 -11.93
N ALA A 409 15.57 28.71 -12.75
CA ALA A 409 15.06 29.08 -14.06
C ALA A 409 13.68 29.79 -14.01
N SER A 410 13.10 30.03 -12.84
CA SER A 410 11.78 30.65 -12.70
C SER A 410 11.78 32.09 -12.17
N GLY A 411 12.94 32.75 -12.10
CA GLY A 411 13.05 34.17 -11.72
C GLY A 411 12.69 34.46 -10.25
N ILE A 412 12.83 33.46 -9.35
CA ILE A 412 12.55 33.66 -7.92
C ILE A 412 13.54 34.66 -7.30
N PHE A 413 14.82 34.58 -7.69
CA PHE A 413 15.93 35.33 -7.09
C PHE A 413 16.33 36.59 -7.86
N TYR A 414 15.76 36.81 -9.04
CA TYR A 414 16.07 37.94 -9.91
C TYR A 414 14.84 38.39 -10.68
N SER A 415 14.80 39.70 -11.04
CA SER A 415 13.73 40.24 -11.88
C SER A 415 13.95 39.85 -13.35
N VAL A 416 12.88 39.38 -14.00
CA VAL A 416 12.90 39.07 -15.42
C VAL A 416 13.11 40.32 -16.27
N GLU A 417 12.77 41.50 -15.75
CA GLU A 417 13.00 42.80 -16.41
C GLU A 417 14.48 43.09 -16.67
N SER A 418 15.37 42.50 -15.86
CA SER A 418 16.82 42.63 -16.07
C SER A 418 17.38 41.81 -17.25
N LEU A 419 16.55 40.96 -17.86
CA LEU A 419 16.94 40.16 -19.03
C LEU A 419 16.74 40.94 -20.32
N SER A 420 17.51 40.57 -21.39
CA SER A 420 17.28 41.10 -22.72
C SER A 420 15.92 40.63 -23.28
N GLU A 421 15.30 41.42 -24.17
CA GLU A 421 13.97 41.13 -24.74
C GLU A 421 13.85 39.75 -25.38
N ASP A 422 14.92 39.28 -26.06
CA ASP A 422 14.95 37.96 -26.67
C ASP A 422 14.81 36.84 -25.61
N TRP A 423 15.48 36.97 -24.46
CA TRP A 423 15.41 36.00 -23.38
C TRP A 423 14.11 36.08 -22.61
N LYS A 424 13.45 37.22 -22.49
CA LYS A 424 12.14 37.37 -21.83
C LYS A 424 11.09 36.49 -22.49
N SER A 425 11.03 36.46 -23.83
CA SER A 425 10.09 35.63 -24.57
C SER A 425 10.25 34.14 -24.28
N TYR A 426 11.48 33.63 -24.24
CA TYR A 426 11.76 32.23 -23.87
C TYR A 426 11.49 31.94 -22.40
N PHE A 427 11.73 32.92 -21.53
CA PHE A 427 11.54 32.78 -20.09
C PHE A 427 10.06 32.53 -19.73
N TYR A 428 9.16 33.26 -20.36
CA TYR A 428 7.71 33.11 -20.15
C TYR A 428 7.10 31.86 -20.83
N LEU A 429 7.87 31.05 -21.55
CA LEU A 429 7.47 29.70 -21.92
C LEU A 429 7.47 28.76 -20.70
N ASN A 430 8.14 29.11 -19.63
CA ASN A 430 8.06 28.39 -18.36
C ASN A 430 6.75 28.79 -17.63
N PRO A 431 5.77 27.87 -17.50
CA PRO A 431 4.49 28.20 -16.88
C PRO A 431 4.62 28.56 -15.40
N VAL A 432 5.65 28.05 -14.70
CA VAL A 432 5.91 28.38 -13.29
C VAL A 432 6.41 29.81 -13.18
N ALA A 433 7.32 30.24 -14.06
CA ALA A 433 7.84 31.60 -14.10
C ALA A 433 6.72 32.61 -14.39
N THR A 434 5.85 32.28 -15.34
CA THR A 434 4.67 33.10 -15.67
C THR A 434 3.78 33.28 -14.44
N LEU A 435 3.43 32.22 -13.73
CA LEU A 435 2.60 32.32 -12.52
C LEU A 435 3.28 33.14 -11.41
N ILE A 436 4.59 32.97 -11.20
CA ILE A 436 5.34 33.77 -10.19
C ILE A 436 5.25 35.27 -10.54
N ASN A 437 5.35 35.60 -11.83
CA ASN A 437 5.20 36.97 -12.26
C ASN A 437 3.81 37.52 -11.95
N GLU A 438 2.75 36.76 -12.25
CA GLU A 438 1.37 37.15 -11.96
C GLU A 438 1.11 37.35 -10.46
N TYR A 439 1.72 36.54 -9.59
CA TYR A 439 1.65 36.75 -8.14
C TYR A 439 2.29 38.09 -7.73
N ARG A 440 3.42 38.45 -8.33
CA ARG A 440 4.10 39.73 -8.04
C ARG A 440 3.31 40.92 -8.54
N THR A 441 2.81 40.87 -9.77
CA THR A 441 1.93 41.89 -10.34
C THR A 441 0.73 42.20 -9.43
N ILE A 442 0.11 41.15 -8.86
CA ILE A 442 -1.05 41.35 -7.97
C ILE A 442 -0.62 41.84 -6.59
N LEU A 443 0.41 41.21 -5.99
CA LEU A 443 0.74 41.42 -4.57
C LEU A 443 1.68 42.60 -4.33
N LEU A 444 2.56 42.92 -5.28
CA LEU A 444 3.56 43.95 -5.13
C LEU A 444 3.23 45.22 -5.92
N ASP A 445 2.83 45.03 -7.20
CA ASP A 445 2.54 46.16 -8.10
C ASP A 445 1.12 46.69 -7.92
N GLY A 446 0.21 45.86 -7.37
CA GLY A 446 -1.20 46.23 -7.16
C GLY A 446 -2.06 46.18 -8.40
N ASP A 447 -1.58 45.59 -9.50
CA ASP A 447 -2.26 45.48 -10.78
C ASP A 447 -3.02 44.16 -10.95
N TRP A 448 -3.94 44.14 -11.92
CA TRP A 448 -4.64 42.91 -12.27
C TRP A 448 -3.73 41.97 -13.05
N PRO A 449 -3.91 40.62 -12.91
CA PRO A 449 -3.12 39.66 -13.64
C PRO A 449 -3.32 39.75 -15.15
N SER A 450 -2.32 39.42 -15.93
CA SER A 450 -2.42 39.31 -17.37
C SER A 450 -3.27 38.10 -17.77
N TRP A 451 -4.50 38.36 -18.24
CA TRP A 451 -5.44 37.29 -18.62
C TRP A 451 -4.94 36.43 -19.77
N SER A 452 -4.12 37.00 -20.69
CA SER A 452 -3.50 36.24 -21.78
C SER A 452 -2.49 35.24 -21.29
N SER A 453 -1.62 35.66 -20.34
CA SER A 453 -0.62 34.79 -19.71
C SER A 453 -1.28 33.68 -18.91
N LEU A 454 -2.31 34.01 -18.11
CA LEU A 454 -3.07 32.99 -17.37
C LEU A 454 -3.80 32.02 -18.32
N GLY A 455 -4.37 32.49 -19.39
CA GLY A 455 -5.05 31.68 -20.42
C GLY A 455 -4.09 30.68 -21.09
N TRP A 456 -2.87 31.15 -21.39
CA TRP A 456 -1.79 30.27 -21.89
C TRP A 456 -1.49 29.12 -20.90
N VAL A 457 -1.15 29.47 -19.66
CA VAL A 457 -0.79 28.47 -18.64
C VAL A 457 -1.97 27.53 -18.33
N PHE A 458 -3.19 28.05 -18.29
CA PHE A 458 -4.40 27.24 -18.13
C PHE A 458 -4.57 26.23 -19.27
N SER A 459 -4.45 26.69 -20.53
CA SER A 459 -4.63 25.85 -21.71
C SER A 459 -3.56 24.76 -21.78
N PHE A 460 -2.30 25.12 -21.53
CA PHE A 460 -1.18 24.18 -21.45
C PHE A 460 -1.41 23.12 -20.36
N SER A 461 -1.78 23.55 -19.16
CA SER A 461 -2.01 22.66 -18.03
C SER A 461 -3.22 21.76 -18.24
N MET A 462 -4.29 22.27 -18.82
CA MET A 462 -5.50 21.50 -19.11
C MET A 462 -5.25 20.45 -20.20
N LEU A 463 -4.52 20.81 -21.25
CA LEU A 463 -4.12 19.85 -22.28
C LEU A 463 -3.26 18.72 -21.66
N GLY A 464 -2.28 19.09 -20.83
CA GLY A 464 -1.48 18.14 -20.08
C GLY A 464 -2.32 17.22 -19.20
N LEU A 465 -3.29 17.76 -18.47
CA LEU A 465 -4.19 16.98 -17.61
C LEU A 465 -5.02 15.98 -18.42
N LEU A 466 -5.58 16.40 -19.55
CA LEU A 466 -6.33 15.51 -20.45
C LEU A 466 -5.45 14.36 -20.95
N LEU A 467 -4.22 14.66 -21.35
CA LEU A 467 -3.24 13.64 -21.75
C LEU A 467 -2.91 12.69 -20.59
N ALA A 468 -2.69 13.22 -19.38
CA ALA A 468 -2.45 12.38 -18.21
C ALA A 468 -3.61 11.42 -17.93
N VAL A 469 -4.85 11.91 -17.92
CA VAL A 469 -6.06 11.08 -17.72
C VAL A 469 -6.18 10.01 -18.81
N PHE A 470 -5.91 10.36 -20.07
CA PHE A 470 -5.91 9.42 -21.19
C PHE A 470 -4.87 8.29 -20.97
N PHE A 471 -3.64 8.63 -20.62
CA PHE A 471 -2.61 7.62 -20.34
C PHE A 471 -2.92 6.78 -19.11
N TYR A 472 -3.42 7.39 -18.02
CA TYR A 472 -3.85 6.62 -16.85
C TYR A 472 -4.93 5.60 -17.18
N SER A 473 -5.90 5.94 -18.04
CA SER A 473 -6.96 5.01 -18.45
C SER A 473 -6.40 3.81 -19.23
N LYS A 474 -5.38 4.01 -20.06
CA LYS A 474 -4.71 2.96 -20.84
C LYS A 474 -3.73 2.12 -20.01
N LEU A 475 -2.97 2.76 -19.13
CA LEU A 475 -1.93 2.11 -18.35
C LEU A 475 -2.46 1.50 -17.03
N ALA A 476 -3.70 1.80 -16.62
CA ALA A 476 -4.30 1.32 -15.38
C ALA A 476 -4.10 -0.18 -15.10
N PRO A 477 -4.27 -1.11 -16.08
CA PRO A 477 -4.11 -2.54 -15.83
C PRO A 477 -2.65 -2.97 -15.62
N LEU A 478 -1.66 -2.15 -16.01
CA LEU A 478 -0.24 -2.48 -15.91
C LEU A 478 0.35 -2.14 -14.53
N TYR A 479 -0.19 -1.10 -13.85
CA TYR A 479 0.36 -0.64 -12.58
C TYR A 479 0.42 -1.72 -11.49
N PRO A 480 -0.61 -2.56 -11.26
CA PRO A 480 -0.53 -3.60 -10.23
C PRO A 480 0.63 -4.56 -10.45
N ARG A 481 0.98 -4.87 -11.70
CA ARG A 481 2.12 -5.75 -12.03
C ARG A 481 3.44 -5.04 -11.77
N VAL A 482 3.61 -3.84 -12.32
CA VAL A 482 4.87 -3.06 -12.24
C VAL A 482 5.20 -2.62 -10.82
N VAL A 483 4.17 -2.40 -9.98
CA VAL A 483 4.36 -1.95 -8.59
C VAL A 483 4.60 -3.12 -7.64
N ILE A 484 4.12 -4.33 -7.96
CA ILE A 484 4.29 -5.55 -7.13
C ILE A 484 5.60 -6.26 -7.44
N GLU A 485 6.06 -6.24 -8.67
CA GLU A 485 7.39 -6.68 -9.08
C GLU A 485 8.49 -5.68 -8.64
#